data_f4139a0415e7a1719c66d4506841e5b7
#
_entry.id   f4139a0415e7a1719c66d4506841e5b7
#
_cell.length_a   1.000
_cell.length_b   1.000
_cell.length_c   1.000
_cell.angle_alpha   90.00
_cell.angle_beta   90.00
_cell.angle_gamma   90.00
#
_symmetry.space_group_name_H-M   'P 1'
#
loop_
_entity.id
_entity.type
_entity.pdbx_description
1 polymer ?
#
loop_
_entity_poly.entity_id
_entity_poly.type
_entity_poly.pdbx_seq_one_letter_code
_entity_poly.pdbx_strand_id
1 'polypeptide(L)'
;MDIHIRKALYVARGGEKTAGTFVLKHEPEEGYKNGKWLTENDYRYIYVIYTLAVHPDFLKCGVGTEILRFAELTARKERCVSIRLDVVKGNMPAERLYQKCGYQLTGTVSLGYEAYGLFWYHLYEKVL
;
A
#
# COMPACT_ATOMS: atom_id res chain seq x y z
N MET A 1 16.55 7.07 -7.56
CA MET A 1 16.16 5.97 -6.65
C MET A 1 15.87 4.74 -7.48
N ASP A 2 16.47 3.61 -7.13
CA ASP A 2 16.29 2.36 -7.83
C ASP A 2 15.40 1.44 -7.03
N ILE A 3 14.52 0.73 -7.72
CA ILE A 3 13.63 -0.23 -7.09
C ILE A 3 13.93 -1.62 -7.65
N HIS A 4 14.21 -2.55 -6.73
CA HIS A 4 14.54 -3.93 -7.05
C HIS A 4 13.51 -4.87 -6.48
N ILE A 5 13.26 -5.97 -7.18
CA ILE A 5 12.27 -6.97 -6.74
C ILE A 5 12.96 -8.26 -6.33
N ARG A 6 12.45 -8.85 -5.23
CA ARG A 6 12.73 -10.24 -4.83
C ARG A 6 11.39 -10.89 -4.52
N LYS A 7 10.91 -11.75 -5.42
CA LYS A 7 9.55 -12.33 -5.36
C LYS A 7 8.54 -11.17 -5.27
N ALA A 8 7.73 -11.12 -4.24
CA ALA A 8 6.75 -10.05 -4.06
C ALA A 8 7.31 -8.85 -3.27
N LEU A 9 8.51 -8.96 -2.73
CA LEU A 9 9.14 -7.88 -1.94
C LEU A 9 9.93 -6.95 -2.87
N TYR A 10 9.64 -5.66 -2.77
CA TYR A 10 10.35 -4.62 -3.51
C TYR A 10 11.20 -3.81 -2.54
N VAL A 11 12.40 -3.47 -2.97
CA VAL A 11 13.34 -2.67 -2.18
C VAL A 11 13.67 -1.42 -2.96
N ALA A 12 13.40 -0.26 -2.38
CA ALA A 12 13.78 1.04 -2.93
C ALA A 12 15.13 1.44 -2.34
N ARG A 13 16.07 1.77 -3.19
CA ARG A 13 17.43 2.12 -2.76
C ARG A 13 17.74 3.57 -3.09
N GLY A 14 18.32 4.28 -2.13
CA GLY A 14 18.90 5.59 -2.34
C GLY A 14 20.41 5.49 -2.29
N GLY A 15 21.06 5.38 -3.46
CA GLY A 15 22.47 5.05 -3.54
C GLY A 15 22.70 3.61 -3.05
N GLU A 16 23.57 3.45 -2.04
CA GLU A 16 23.87 2.14 -1.45
C GLU A 16 22.96 1.80 -0.26
N LYS A 17 22.07 2.72 0.14
CA LYS A 17 21.19 2.53 1.30
C LYS A 17 19.80 2.10 0.88
N THR A 18 19.17 1.27 1.71
CA THR A 18 17.76 0.93 1.56
C THR A 18 16.93 2.13 2.04
N ALA A 19 16.19 2.76 1.12
CA ALA A 19 15.33 3.89 1.43
C ALA A 19 13.93 3.45 1.86
N GLY A 20 13.46 2.33 1.36
CA GLY A 20 12.15 1.80 1.73
C GLY A 20 11.92 0.41 1.17
N THR A 21 10.87 -0.22 1.67
CA THR A 21 10.43 -1.54 1.22
C THR A 21 8.92 -1.58 1.12
N PHE A 22 8.42 -2.44 0.26
CA PHE A 22 6.98 -2.67 0.12
C PHE A 22 6.75 -4.02 -0.55
N VAL A 23 5.54 -4.55 -0.38
CA VAL A 23 5.15 -5.82 -0.99
C VAL A 23 3.94 -5.58 -1.87
N LEU A 24 3.97 -6.13 -3.08
CA LEU A 24 2.82 -6.14 -4.00
C LEU A 24 2.35 -7.58 -4.19
N LYS A 25 1.08 -7.81 -3.92
CA LYS A 25 0.45 -9.13 -4.09
C LYS A 25 -0.95 -8.98 -4.68
N HIS A 26 -1.45 -10.08 -5.22
CA HIS A 26 -2.84 -10.20 -5.65
C HIS A 26 -3.71 -10.90 -4.60
N GLU A 27 -3.23 -11.00 -3.37
CA GLU A 27 -3.93 -11.66 -2.27
C GLU A 27 -4.28 -10.63 -1.20
N PRO A 28 -5.57 -10.50 -0.82
CA PRO A 28 -5.97 -9.58 0.24
C PRO A 28 -5.72 -10.16 1.63
N GLU A 29 -5.66 -9.30 2.64
CA GLU A 29 -5.88 -9.71 4.02
C GLU A 29 -7.30 -10.23 4.16
N GLU A 30 -7.51 -11.21 5.04
CA GLU A 30 -8.83 -11.81 5.21
C GLU A 30 -9.89 -10.77 5.58
N GLY A 31 -9.54 -9.81 6.40
CA GLY A 31 -10.47 -8.76 6.83
C GLY A 31 -10.95 -7.84 5.70
N TYR A 32 -10.30 -7.86 4.54
CA TYR A 32 -10.72 -7.03 3.40
C TYR A 32 -12.12 -7.37 2.90
N LYS A 33 -12.57 -8.61 3.09
CA LYS A 33 -13.93 -9.01 2.70
C LYS A 33 -15.03 -8.29 3.47
N ASN A 34 -14.69 -7.73 4.64
CA ASN A 34 -15.64 -6.99 5.47
C ASN A 34 -15.66 -5.50 5.13
N GLY A 35 -14.80 -5.07 4.23
CA GLY A 35 -14.71 -3.68 3.80
C GLY A 35 -15.62 -3.41 2.62
N LYS A 36 -15.81 -2.11 2.36
CA LYS A 36 -16.49 -1.65 1.15
C LYS A 36 -15.41 -1.15 0.19
N TRP A 37 -15.52 -1.52 -1.07
CA TRP A 37 -14.55 -1.16 -2.06
C TRP A 37 -15.20 -0.41 -3.22
N LEU A 38 -14.41 0.41 -3.90
CA LEU A 38 -14.88 1.20 -5.04
C LEU A 38 -15.07 0.36 -6.29
N THR A 39 -14.32 -0.76 -6.38
CA THR A 39 -14.41 -1.69 -7.50
C THR A 39 -14.72 -3.09 -6.99
N GLU A 40 -15.45 -3.85 -7.78
CA GLU A 40 -15.66 -5.28 -7.55
C GLU A 40 -14.99 -6.02 -8.69
N ASN A 41 -13.94 -6.77 -8.37
CA ASN A 41 -13.21 -7.51 -9.38
C ASN A 41 -12.43 -8.64 -8.73
N ASP A 42 -12.01 -9.60 -9.56
CA ASP A 42 -11.11 -10.66 -9.12
C ASP A 42 -9.76 -10.05 -8.75
N TYR A 43 -9.16 -10.54 -7.66
CA TYR A 43 -7.88 -10.03 -7.20
C TYR A 43 -6.73 -10.22 -8.20
N ARG A 44 -6.90 -11.06 -9.22
CA ARG A 44 -5.94 -11.10 -10.34
C ARG A 44 -5.76 -9.73 -11.01
N TYR A 45 -6.78 -8.87 -10.93
CA TYR A 45 -6.79 -7.53 -11.52
C TYR A 45 -6.68 -6.43 -10.49
N ILE A 46 -6.32 -6.77 -9.26
CA ILE A 46 -6.16 -5.84 -8.15
C ILE A 46 -4.82 -6.12 -7.47
N TYR A 47 -4.00 -5.08 -7.30
CA TYR A 47 -2.83 -5.21 -6.46
C TYR A 47 -3.16 -4.79 -5.03
N VAL A 48 -2.55 -5.48 -4.09
CA VAL A 48 -2.59 -5.12 -2.67
C VAL A 48 -1.17 -4.76 -2.24
N ILE A 49 -1.02 -3.57 -1.65
CA ILE A 49 0.26 -3.13 -1.11
C ILE A 49 0.31 -3.51 0.36
N TYR A 50 1.38 -4.20 0.74
CA TYR A 50 1.66 -4.58 2.12
C TYR A 50 2.94 -3.94 2.63
N THR A 51 3.01 -3.70 3.93
CA THR A 51 4.24 -3.38 4.65
C THR A 51 5.08 -2.29 3.98
N LEU A 52 4.40 -1.23 3.46
CA LEU A 52 5.12 -0.07 2.95
C LEU A 52 5.84 0.62 4.10
N ALA A 53 7.15 0.66 4.03
CA ALA A 53 7.99 1.28 5.05
C ALA A 53 9.06 2.15 4.41
N VAL A 54 9.29 3.32 5.00
CA VAL A 54 10.35 4.24 4.59
C VAL A 54 11.37 4.33 5.70
N HIS A 55 12.64 4.16 5.35
CA HIS A 55 13.73 4.26 6.32
C HIS A 55 13.77 5.66 6.92
N PRO A 56 13.99 5.79 8.26
CA PRO A 56 13.99 7.10 8.91
C PRO A 56 14.92 8.14 8.28
N ASP A 57 16.06 7.72 7.74
CA ASP A 57 17.01 8.65 7.10
C ASP A 57 16.45 9.27 5.81
N PHE A 58 15.37 8.70 5.27
CA PHE A 58 14.76 9.14 4.02
C PHE A 58 13.38 9.75 4.20
N LEU A 59 12.98 10.03 5.44
CA LEU A 59 11.69 10.69 5.68
C LEU A 59 11.70 12.07 5.04
N LYS A 60 10.57 12.48 4.48
CA LYS A 60 10.37 13.74 3.76
C LYS A 60 11.22 13.88 2.49
N CYS A 61 11.77 12.78 1.99
CA CYS A 61 12.53 12.76 0.73
C CYS A 61 11.68 12.31 -0.47
N GLY A 62 10.38 12.10 -0.28
CA GLY A 62 9.48 11.68 -1.35
C GLY A 62 9.54 10.18 -1.69
N VAL A 63 10.15 9.37 -0.84
CA VAL A 63 10.30 7.93 -1.09
C VAL A 63 8.95 7.24 -1.15
N GLY A 64 8.04 7.54 -0.22
CA GLY A 64 6.69 6.97 -0.23
C GLY A 64 5.93 7.30 -1.51
N THR A 65 6.03 8.53 -1.99
CA THR A 65 5.40 8.97 -3.25
C THR A 65 5.99 8.20 -4.43
N GLU A 66 7.30 8.02 -4.47
CA GLU A 66 7.96 7.27 -5.53
C GLU A 66 7.58 5.79 -5.52
N ILE A 67 7.46 5.20 -4.33
CA ILE A 67 7.01 3.82 -4.18
C ILE A 67 5.58 3.66 -4.73
N LEU A 68 4.68 4.56 -4.34
CA LEU A 68 3.29 4.51 -4.81
C LEU A 68 3.18 4.74 -6.31
N ARG A 69 4.03 5.62 -6.87
CA ARG A 69 4.10 5.81 -8.32
C ARG A 69 4.55 4.53 -9.02
N PHE A 70 5.57 3.88 -8.50
CA PHE A 70 6.06 2.62 -9.05
C PHE A 70 4.97 1.54 -9.00
N ALA A 71 4.27 1.42 -7.88
CA ALA A 71 3.17 0.48 -7.73
C ALA A 71 2.07 0.73 -8.77
N GLU A 72 1.71 2.00 -8.98
CA GLU A 72 0.71 2.37 -9.97
C GLU A 72 1.14 2.02 -11.39
N LEU A 73 2.39 2.34 -11.76
CA LEU A 73 2.92 2.00 -13.08
C LEU A 73 2.94 0.48 -13.30
N THR A 74 3.34 -0.26 -12.28
CA THR A 74 3.34 -1.73 -12.35
C THR A 74 1.93 -2.28 -12.52
N ALA A 75 0.98 -1.77 -11.74
CA ALA A 75 -0.41 -2.19 -11.82
C ALA A 75 -1.03 -1.89 -13.19
N ARG A 76 -0.77 -0.71 -13.73
CA ARG A 76 -1.27 -0.35 -15.07
C ARG A 76 -0.67 -1.23 -16.16
N LYS A 77 0.63 -1.51 -16.06
CA LYS A 77 1.33 -2.39 -17.00
C LYS A 77 0.73 -3.79 -17.01
N GLU A 78 0.31 -4.28 -15.86
CA GLU A 78 -0.32 -5.59 -15.71
C GLU A 78 -1.84 -5.55 -15.85
N ARG A 79 -2.39 -4.41 -16.28
CA ARG A 79 -3.81 -4.22 -16.54
C ARG A 79 -4.70 -4.41 -15.31
N CYS A 80 -4.17 -4.08 -14.14
CA CYS A 80 -4.99 -4.04 -12.93
C CYS A 80 -5.99 -2.90 -12.98
N VAL A 81 -7.14 -3.09 -12.32
CA VAL A 81 -8.20 -2.09 -12.28
C VAL A 81 -8.07 -1.18 -11.06
N SER A 82 -7.42 -1.65 -10.01
CA SER A 82 -7.21 -0.83 -8.81
C SER A 82 -6.05 -1.35 -7.97
N ILE A 83 -5.67 -0.52 -6.99
CA ILE A 83 -4.71 -0.86 -5.94
C ILE A 83 -5.41 -0.64 -4.60
N ARG A 84 -5.25 -1.59 -3.69
CA ARG A 84 -5.83 -1.54 -2.35
C ARG A 84 -4.74 -1.63 -1.30
N LEU A 85 -4.95 -0.96 -0.19
CA LEU A 85 -4.05 -1.03 0.95
C LEU A 85 -4.80 -0.71 2.24
N ASP A 86 -4.16 -1.01 3.34
CA ASP A 86 -4.68 -0.68 4.66
C ASP A 86 -3.63 0.09 5.46
N VAL A 87 -4.10 0.79 6.47
CA VAL A 87 -3.27 1.53 7.40
C VAL A 87 -3.92 1.53 8.76
N VAL A 88 -3.13 1.39 9.80
CA VAL A 88 -3.68 1.47 11.16
C VAL A 88 -4.28 2.86 11.39
N LYS A 89 -5.49 2.89 11.93
CA LYS A 89 -6.20 4.13 12.22
C LYS A 89 -5.35 4.99 13.15
N GLY A 90 -5.13 6.25 12.78
CA GLY A 90 -4.32 7.18 13.56
C GLY A 90 -2.91 7.41 12.99
N ASN A 91 -2.47 6.61 12.02
CA ASN A 91 -1.20 6.87 11.35
C ASN A 91 -1.40 7.98 10.32
N MET A 92 -1.47 9.22 10.81
CA MET A 92 -1.80 10.37 9.98
C MET A 92 -0.80 10.65 8.85
N PRO A 93 0.51 10.51 9.05
CA PRO A 93 1.44 10.72 7.95
C PRO A 93 1.19 9.77 6.77
N ALA A 94 0.91 8.50 7.06
CA ALA A 94 0.61 7.51 6.01
C ALA A 94 -0.71 7.83 5.32
N GLU A 95 -1.73 8.17 6.08
CA GLU A 95 -3.04 8.49 5.50
C GLU A 95 -2.97 9.73 4.61
N ARG A 96 -2.21 10.76 5.01
CA ARG A 96 -2.01 11.94 4.18
C ARG A 96 -1.28 11.60 2.88
N LEU A 97 -0.29 10.73 2.96
CA LEU A 97 0.44 10.28 1.77
C LEU A 97 -0.50 9.57 0.78
N TYR A 98 -1.31 8.64 1.27
CA TYR A 98 -2.24 7.90 0.41
C TYR A 98 -3.25 8.83 -0.25
N GLN A 99 -3.85 9.73 0.51
CA GLN A 99 -4.80 10.71 -0.02
C GLN A 99 -4.15 11.61 -1.07
N LYS A 100 -2.94 12.09 -0.80
CA LYS A 100 -2.18 12.91 -1.74
C LYS A 100 -1.92 12.18 -3.05
N CYS A 101 -1.71 10.88 -3.00
CA CYS A 101 -1.44 10.06 -4.18
C CYS A 101 -2.71 9.55 -4.87
N GLY A 102 -3.87 10.02 -4.45
CA GLY A 102 -5.14 9.73 -5.13
C GLY A 102 -5.88 8.52 -4.59
N TYR A 103 -5.48 7.98 -3.45
CA TYR A 103 -6.20 6.90 -2.79
C TYR A 103 -7.38 7.46 -2.02
N GLN A 104 -8.50 6.74 -2.03
CA GLN A 104 -9.72 7.14 -1.32
C GLN A 104 -9.98 6.20 -0.16
N LEU A 105 -10.34 6.77 0.98
CA LEU A 105 -10.77 6.00 2.15
C LEU A 105 -12.08 5.29 1.83
N THR A 106 -12.11 3.98 1.94
CA THR A 106 -13.30 3.19 1.61
C THR A 106 -14.00 2.61 2.82
N GLY A 107 -13.30 2.47 3.93
CA GLY A 107 -13.92 1.91 5.13
C GLY A 107 -12.94 1.68 6.25
N THR A 108 -13.46 1.13 7.34
CA THR A 108 -12.68 0.81 8.54
C THR A 108 -13.04 -0.61 8.97
N VAL A 109 -12.04 -1.43 9.16
CA VAL A 109 -12.22 -2.84 9.54
C VAL A 109 -11.21 -3.28 10.58
N SER A 110 -11.51 -4.39 11.26
CA SER A 110 -10.53 -5.12 12.05
C SER A 110 -9.80 -6.08 11.12
N LEU A 111 -8.49 -6.23 11.30
CA LEU A 111 -7.69 -7.21 10.57
C LEU A 111 -7.21 -8.35 11.48
N GLY A 112 -7.73 -8.42 12.72
CA GLY A 112 -7.39 -9.51 13.63
C GLY A 112 -6.16 -9.26 14.49
N TYR A 113 -5.71 -8.01 14.59
CA TYR A 113 -4.50 -7.66 15.33
C TYR A 113 -4.78 -6.97 16.67
N GLU A 114 -5.97 -7.19 17.24
CA GLU A 114 -6.38 -6.59 18.52
C GLU A 114 -5.45 -6.97 19.65
N ALA A 115 -4.90 -8.18 19.64
CA ALA A 115 -3.96 -8.63 20.67
C ALA A 115 -2.71 -7.75 20.74
N TYR A 116 -2.39 -7.02 19.67
CA TYR A 116 -1.26 -6.09 19.60
C TYR A 116 -1.69 -4.64 19.81
N GLY A 117 -2.94 -4.39 20.25
CA GLY A 117 -3.48 -3.04 20.41
C GLY A 117 -3.87 -2.36 19.11
N LEU A 118 -3.91 -3.10 18.00
CA LEU A 118 -4.23 -2.56 16.68
C LEU A 118 -5.67 -2.95 16.32
N PHE A 119 -6.63 -2.16 16.79
CA PHE A 119 -8.06 -2.51 16.70
C PHE A 119 -8.66 -2.20 15.34
N TRP A 120 -8.31 -1.05 14.76
CA TRP A 120 -8.96 -0.57 13.56
C TRP A 120 -7.97 -0.20 12.48
N TYR A 121 -8.30 -0.59 11.25
CA TYR A 121 -7.55 -0.24 10.06
C TYR A 121 -8.45 0.50 9.09
N HIS A 122 -7.92 1.57 8.52
CA HIS A 122 -8.55 2.25 7.40
C HIS A 122 -8.17 1.56 6.10
N LEU A 123 -9.15 1.37 5.23
CA LEU A 123 -8.95 0.80 3.90
C LEU A 123 -8.94 1.91 2.88
N TYR A 124 -7.98 1.84 1.97
CA TYR A 124 -7.82 2.79 0.88
C TYR A 124 -7.76 2.06 -0.46
N GLU A 125 -8.34 2.69 -1.47
CA GLU A 125 -8.29 2.15 -2.84
C GLU A 125 -8.03 3.27 -3.82
N LYS A 126 -7.18 2.99 -4.82
CA LYS A 126 -7.00 3.86 -5.98
C LYS A 126 -7.49 3.12 -7.20
N VAL A 127 -8.51 3.65 -7.86
CA VAL A 127 -9.01 3.12 -9.13
C VAL A 127 -8.12 3.64 -10.25
N LEU A 128 -7.68 2.74 -11.12
CA LEU A 128 -6.74 3.06 -12.19
C LEU A 128 -7.43 3.36 -13.51
#